data_82d07df5990ccaaf07275b876a93e0a7
#
_entry.id   82d07df5990ccaaf07275b876a93e0a7
#
_cell.length_a   1.000
_cell.length_b   1.000
_cell.length_c   1.000
_cell.angle_alpha   90.00
_cell.angle_beta   90.00
_cell.angle_gamma   90.00
#
_symmetry.space_group_name_H-M   'P 1'
#
loop_
_entity.id
_entity.type
_entity.pdbx_description
1 polymer ?
#
loop_
_entity_poly.entity_id
_entity_poly.type
_entity_poly.pdbx_seq_one_letter_code
_entity_poly.pdbx_strand_id
1 'polypeptide(L)'
;MAESKRIKTALVSVYHKDGLDEIITKLHAEGVEFLSTGGTRQFIESLGYPCKAVEDLTTYPSILGGRVKTLHPKVFGGILCRRDLEGDLQQIAQYEIPEIDLVIVDLYPFEDTVASGADAQAIIEKIDIGGISLIRAAAKNFNDVVIVASKAQYKPFADILNENGAVTTLAERRWFAKEAFAVSSHYDSAIFGYFDGEEGSAFRCAVEDQKTLRYGENPHQRGYFYGDLNKVFDQIHGKVISYNNLLDINAAIDLIDEFSETTFAILKHNNACGLASRETVLEAWKAALAGDPVSAFGGVLVTNAPIDRATAEEINGLFFEVIIAPDYDVDALQILTQKKNRIILVRKATEMPRKQFRSLLNGVLVQDKDTRIETREDLKQVSEKAPSEAEIDDMLFANKIVKNSKSNAIVLAKGKQLVASGVGQTSRVDALKQAIEKAKSFGFDLNGAVMASDAFFPFPDCVEIADKEGIKAVIQPGGSVKDELTFQYCNEHGVAMVVTGVRHFKH
;
A
#
# COMPACT_ATOMS: atom_id res chain seq x y z
N MET A 1 -22.45 4.74 36.05
CA MET A 1 -22.87 5.78 35.08
C MET A 1 -21.60 6.29 34.42
N ALA A 2 -21.54 6.37 33.11
CA ALA A 2 -20.39 7.00 32.43
C ALA A 2 -20.28 8.45 32.90
N GLU A 3 -19.11 8.87 33.38
CA GLU A 3 -18.90 10.23 33.93
C GLU A 3 -18.92 11.25 32.79
N SER A 4 -20.06 11.92 32.64
CA SER A 4 -20.26 12.94 31.60
C SER A 4 -19.66 14.27 32.04
N LYS A 5 -19.00 14.97 31.11
CA LYS A 5 -18.43 16.30 31.33
C LYS A 5 -19.03 17.30 30.33
N ARG A 6 -19.41 18.47 30.80
CA ARG A 6 -19.89 19.58 29.96
C ARG A 6 -18.71 20.43 29.51
N ILE A 7 -18.67 20.74 28.24
CA ILE A 7 -17.73 21.69 27.65
C ILE A 7 -18.23 23.11 27.94
N LYS A 8 -17.42 23.93 28.60
CA LYS A 8 -17.69 25.34 28.89
C LYS A 8 -16.70 26.23 28.13
N THR A 9 -15.46 25.82 28.01
CA THR A 9 -14.39 26.60 27.39
C THR A 9 -13.66 25.74 26.34
N ALA A 10 -13.53 26.24 25.11
CA ALA A 10 -12.85 25.63 24.02
C ALA A 10 -11.63 26.43 23.55
N LEU A 11 -10.47 25.83 23.53
CA LEU A 11 -9.29 26.35 22.84
C LEU A 11 -9.26 25.84 21.40
N VAL A 12 -9.33 26.76 20.43
CA VAL A 12 -9.36 26.42 19.01
C VAL A 12 -8.16 27.04 18.30
N SER A 13 -7.31 26.23 17.69
CA SER A 13 -6.13 26.70 16.95
C SER A 13 -5.85 25.75 15.79
N VAL A 14 -6.36 26.06 14.61
CA VAL A 14 -6.29 25.21 13.44
C VAL A 14 -5.66 25.91 12.24
N TYR A 15 -4.95 25.14 11.42
CA TYR A 15 -4.45 25.58 10.12
C TYR A 15 -5.57 25.59 9.08
N HIS A 16 -6.31 24.47 8.95
CA HIS A 16 -7.43 24.30 8.03
C HIS A 16 -8.75 24.68 8.71
N LYS A 17 -9.59 25.45 8.04
CA LYS A 17 -10.86 25.96 8.62
C LYS A 17 -12.11 25.32 8.01
N ASP A 18 -11.93 24.48 6.98
CA ASP A 18 -13.04 23.82 6.28
C ASP A 18 -13.81 22.90 7.22
N GLY A 19 -15.11 23.11 7.37
CA GLY A 19 -16.00 22.33 8.24
C GLY A 19 -15.91 22.69 9.73
N LEU A 20 -15.08 23.67 10.11
CA LEU A 20 -15.01 24.16 11.49
C LEU A 20 -16.21 25.02 11.87
N ASP A 21 -16.81 25.71 10.91
CA ASP A 21 -17.94 26.61 11.08
C ASP A 21 -19.16 25.91 11.72
N GLU A 22 -19.48 24.71 11.31
CA GLU A 22 -20.56 23.90 11.88
C GLU A 22 -20.31 23.60 13.37
N ILE A 23 -19.09 23.20 13.71
CA ILE A 23 -18.69 22.86 15.09
C ILE A 23 -18.77 24.14 15.97
N ILE A 24 -18.18 25.25 15.52
CA ILE A 24 -18.17 26.50 16.25
C ILE A 24 -19.61 27.01 16.50
N THR A 25 -20.47 26.94 15.48
CA THR A 25 -21.87 27.34 15.60
C THR A 25 -22.62 26.51 16.64
N LYS A 26 -22.44 25.19 16.66
CA LYS A 26 -23.06 24.31 17.64
C LYS A 26 -22.56 24.57 19.06
N LEU A 27 -21.24 24.71 19.24
CA LEU A 27 -20.63 25.00 20.52
C LEU A 27 -21.10 26.34 21.06
N HIS A 28 -21.20 27.37 20.20
CA HIS A 28 -21.72 28.69 20.62
C HIS A 28 -23.19 28.61 21.06
N ALA A 29 -24.04 27.86 20.34
CA ALA A 29 -25.44 27.65 20.72
C ALA A 29 -25.57 26.97 22.08
N GLU A 30 -24.60 26.19 22.51
CA GLU A 30 -24.51 25.54 23.81
C GLU A 30 -23.86 26.43 24.89
N GLY A 31 -23.49 27.67 24.56
CA GLY A 31 -22.90 28.65 25.48
C GLY A 31 -21.42 28.44 25.79
N VAL A 32 -20.68 27.77 24.90
CA VAL A 32 -19.24 27.52 25.05
C VAL A 32 -18.46 28.81 24.74
N GLU A 33 -17.54 29.19 25.64
CA GLU A 33 -16.60 30.29 25.41
C GLU A 33 -15.40 29.84 24.56
N PHE A 34 -14.95 30.74 23.66
CA PHE A 34 -13.81 30.42 22.76
C PHE A 34 -12.54 31.16 23.17
N LEU A 35 -11.44 30.43 23.20
CA LEU A 35 -10.05 30.92 23.24
C LEU A 35 -9.39 30.58 21.93
N SER A 36 -8.68 31.53 21.30
CA SER A 36 -8.01 31.24 20.04
C SER A 36 -6.82 32.17 19.78
N THR A 37 -6.07 31.85 18.71
CA THR A 37 -4.93 32.66 18.26
C THR A 37 -5.10 33.09 16.80
N GLY A 38 -4.54 34.25 16.45
CA GLY A 38 -4.30 34.67 15.05
C GLY A 38 -5.48 34.46 14.10
N GLY A 39 -5.23 33.76 12.99
CA GLY A 39 -6.21 33.55 11.93
C GLY A 39 -7.43 32.72 12.33
N THR A 40 -7.31 31.82 13.31
CA THR A 40 -8.47 31.04 13.80
C THR A 40 -9.41 31.91 14.62
N ARG A 41 -8.87 32.84 15.43
CA ARG A 41 -9.67 33.84 16.13
C ARG A 41 -10.47 34.70 15.14
N GLN A 42 -9.81 35.26 14.12
CA GLN A 42 -10.45 36.05 13.06
C GLN A 42 -11.57 35.27 12.36
N PHE A 43 -11.36 33.99 12.13
CA PHE A 43 -12.38 33.13 11.53
C PHE A 43 -13.60 32.99 12.43
N ILE A 44 -13.44 32.72 13.74
CA ILE A 44 -14.55 32.63 14.70
C ILE A 44 -15.31 33.97 14.80
N GLU A 45 -14.60 35.10 14.89
CA GLU A 45 -15.16 36.42 14.91
C GLU A 45 -15.93 36.77 13.62
N SER A 46 -15.45 36.31 12.46
CA SER A 46 -16.13 36.46 11.15
C SER A 46 -17.47 35.73 11.07
N LEU A 47 -17.64 34.64 11.84
CA LEU A 47 -18.94 33.98 12.02
C LEU A 47 -19.90 34.71 12.94
N GLY A 48 -19.47 35.83 13.54
CA GLY A 48 -20.26 36.63 14.47
C GLY A 48 -20.17 36.20 15.94
N TYR A 49 -19.23 35.33 16.28
CA TYR A 49 -19.11 34.80 17.63
C TYR A 49 -17.93 35.44 18.40
N PRO A 50 -18.10 35.77 19.69
CA PRO A 50 -17.02 36.33 20.50
C PRO A 50 -15.93 35.30 20.75
N CYS A 51 -14.67 35.75 20.65
CA CYS A 51 -13.52 34.91 20.88
C CYS A 51 -12.41 35.66 21.62
N LYS A 52 -12.00 35.13 22.78
CA LYS A 52 -10.90 35.71 23.58
C LYS A 52 -9.56 35.36 22.93
N ALA A 53 -8.62 36.30 22.87
CA ALA A 53 -7.26 35.98 22.43
C ALA A 53 -6.51 35.19 23.52
N VAL A 54 -5.68 34.24 23.11
CA VAL A 54 -4.79 33.55 24.03
C VAL A 54 -3.80 34.54 24.67
N GLU A 55 -3.39 35.55 23.93
CA GLU A 55 -2.52 36.63 24.38
C GLU A 55 -3.14 37.42 25.56
N ASP A 56 -4.47 37.60 25.58
CA ASP A 56 -5.18 38.26 26.69
C ASP A 56 -5.18 37.39 27.95
N LEU A 57 -5.28 36.05 27.79
CA LEU A 57 -5.19 35.10 28.89
C LEU A 57 -3.78 35.00 29.45
N THR A 58 -2.79 34.92 28.58
CA THR A 58 -1.39 34.76 29.00
C THR A 58 -0.74 36.02 29.43
N THR A 59 -1.30 37.17 29.06
CA THR A 59 -0.71 38.52 29.22
C THR A 59 0.68 38.63 28.57
N TYR A 60 0.94 37.77 27.56
CA TYR A 60 2.21 37.70 26.88
C TYR A 60 1.99 37.79 25.35
N PRO A 61 2.76 38.64 24.65
CA PRO A 61 2.60 38.80 23.21
C PRO A 61 3.06 37.54 22.44
N SER A 62 2.51 37.38 21.25
CA SER A 62 3.02 36.41 20.30
C SER A 62 4.42 36.85 19.83
N ILE A 63 5.47 36.07 20.11
CA ILE A 63 6.86 36.39 19.80
C ILE A 63 7.47 35.36 18.83
N LEU A 64 8.69 35.66 18.36
CA LEU A 64 9.46 34.76 17.48
C LEU A 64 8.67 34.34 16.23
N GLY A 65 8.01 35.30 15.57
CA GLY A 65 7.19 35.00 14.39
C GLY A 65 5.95 34.14 14.67
N GLY A 66 5.52 34.07 15.95
CA GLY A 66 4.37 33.27 16.34
C GLY A 66 4.71 31.84 16.76
N ARG A 67 5.96 31.45 16.83
CA ARG A 67 6.38 30.13 17.32
C ARG A 67 6.10 29.91 18.80
N VAL A 68 5.95 30.99 19.59
CA VAL A 68 5.60 30.94 21.01
C VAL A 68 4.33 31.76 21.22
N LYS A 69 3.19 31.10 21.27
CA LYS A 69 1.86 31.70 21.52
C LYS A 69 1.12 30.98 22.65
N THR A 70 0.97 29.66 22.48
CA THR A 70 0.20 28.79 23.38
C THR A 70 1.06 28.09 24.42
N LEU A 71 2.40 28.10 24.27
CA LEU A 71 3.33 27.47 25.20
C LEU A 71 3.47 28.30 26.49
N HIS A 72 2.42 28.29 27.29
CA HIS A 72 2.33 29.10 28.49
C HIS A 72 1.66 28.35 29.65
N PRO A 73 2.10 28.49 30.91
CA PRO A 73 1.51 27.80 32.05
C PRO A 73 -0.01 27.99 32.20
N LYS A 74 -0.55 29.18 31.89
CA LYS A 74 -2.00 29.40 31.94
C LYS A 74 -2.78 28.57 30.92
N VAL A 75 -2.25 28.32 29.76
CA VAL A 75 -2.86 27.44 28.74
C VAL A 75 -2.75 25.98 29.15
N PHE A 76 -1.53 25.54 29.42
CA PHE A 76 -1.29 24.11 29.75
C PHE A 76 -1.84 23.74 31.13
N GLY A 77 -1.85 24.65 32.08
CA GLY A 77 -2.51 24.45 33.37
C GLY A 77 -4.00 24.23 33.24
N GLY A 78 -4.67 25.02 32.40
CA GLY A 78 -6.10 24.87 32.14
C GLY A 78 -6.48 23.54 31.47
N ILE A 79 -5.57 23.00 30.63
CA ILE A 79 -5.73 21.69 29.98
C ILE A 79 -5.37 20.53 30.92
N LEU A 80 -4.29 20.65 31.70
CA LEU A 80 -3.71 19.54 32.46
C LEU A 80 -4.24 19.43 33.90
N CYS A 81 -5.01 20.42 34.39
CA CYS A 81 -5.62 20.38 35.72
C CYS A 81 -6.47 19.11 35.90
N ARG A 82 -6.19 18.35 36.93
CA ARG A 82 -6.98 17.19 37.39
C ARG A 82 -8.11 17.72 38.25
N ARG A 83 -9.34 17.71 37.74
CA ARG A 83 -10.49 18.41 38.34
C ARG A 83 -11.10 17.64 39.52
N ASP A 84 -10.62 16.44 39.79
CA ASP A 84 -10.91 15.64 40.98
C ASP A 84 -9.94 15.88 42.13
N LEU A 85 -8.85 16.64 41.91
CA LEU A 85 -7.83 16.92 42.89
C LEU A 85 -7.95 18.37 43.42
N GLU A 86 -8.31 18.50 44.67
CA GLU A 86 -8.46 19.80 45.32
C GLU A 86 -7.22 20.71 45.26
N GLY A 87 -6.01 20.07 45.36
CA GLY A 87 -4.75 20.81 45.25
C GLY A 87 -4.51 21.43 43.87
N ASP A 88 -4.94 20.74 42.80
CA ASP A 88 -4.87 21.30 41.44
C ASP A 88 -5.86 22.44 41.27
N LEU A 89 -7.10 22.31 41.80
CA LEU A 89 -8.12 23.34 41.75
C LEU A 89 -7.70 24.61 42.53
N GLN A 90 -7.08 24.46 43.68
CA GLN A 90 -6.54 25.59 44.46
C GLN A 90 -5.43 26.31 43.67
N GLN A 91 -4.53 25.59 42.98
CA GLN A 91 -3.49 26.21 42.20
C GLN A 91 -4.02 26.97 40.98
N ILE A 92 -4.95 26.38 40.21
CA ILE A 92 -5.52 27.10 39.07
C ILE A 92 -6.31 28.36 39.53
N ALA A 93 -6.98 28.32 40.67
CA ALA A 93 -7.62 29.48 41.26
C ALA A 93 -6.59 30.53 41.70
N GLN A 94 -5.51 30.12 42.38
CA GLN A 94 -4.44 31.02 42.83
C GLN A 94 -3.76 31.77 41.68
N TYR A 95 -3.53 31.07 40.54
CA TYR A 95 -2.84 31.65 39.40
C TYR A 95 -3.78 32.18 38.31
N GLU A 96 -5.06 32.25 38.58
CA GLU A 96 -6.09 32.70 37.63
C GLU A 96 -6.06 31.96 36.28
N ILE A 97 -5.99 30.64 36.35
CA ILE A 97 -5.96 29.76 35.21
C ILE A 97 -7.38 29.27 34.91
N PRO A 98 -7.96 29.54 33.74
CA PRO A 98 -9.27 29.02 33.40
C PRO A 98 -9.18 27.54 33.06
N GLU A 99 -10.22 26.76 33.39
CA GLU A 99 -10.39 25.42 32.90
C GLU A 99 -10.62 25.42 31.37
N ILE A 100 -9.95 24.56 30.63
CA ILE A 100 -10.15 24.34 29.21
C ILE A 100 -10.70 22.91 29.01
N ASP A 101 -11.93 22.80 28.51
CA ASP A 101 -12.66 21.53 28.42
C ASP A 101 -12.52 20.86 27.06
N LEU A 102 -12.27 21.66 26.03
CA LEU A 102 -12.12 21.22 24.65
C LEU A 102 -10.88 21.86 24.02
N VAL A 103 -10.11 21.06 23.31
CA VAL A 103 -9.03 21.55 22.45
C VAL A 103 -9.32 21.08 21.03
N ILE A 104 -9.37 22.00 20.07
CA ILE A 104 -9.47 21.72 18.63
C ILE A 104 -8.20 22.25 17.98
N VAL A 105 -7.37 21.33 17.48
CA VAL A 105 -6.06 21.67 16.90
C VAL A 105 -5.81 20.74 15.73
N ASP A 106 -5.36 21.27 14.61
CA ASP A 106 -4.70 20.49 13.56
C ASP A 106 -3.23 20.91 13.42
N LEU A 107 -2.44 20.03 12.83
CA LEU A 107 -1.01 20.26 12.62
C LEU A 107 -0.74 20.92 11.26
N TYR A 108 0.40 21.57 11.12
CA TYR A 108 0.86 22.06 9.83
C TYR A 108 1.06 20.91 8.85
N PRO A 109 0.81 21.11 7.52
CA PRO A 109 0.92 20.08 6.49
C PRO A 109 2.37 19.77 6.15
N PHE A 110 3.08 19.11 7.07
CA PHE A 110 4.50 18.77 6.92
C PHE A 110 4.73 17.84 5.73
N GLU A 111 4.00 16.74 5.64
CA GLU A 111 4.15 15.72 4.59
C GLU A 111 3.83 16.29 3.20
N ASP A 112 2.76 17.09 3.07
CA ASP A 112 2.42 17.75 1.81
C ASP A 112 3.51 18.73 1.38
N THR A 113 4.13 19.42 2.34
CA THR A 113 5.24 20.35 2.08
C THR A 113 6.48 19.60 1.60
N VAL A 114 6.80 18.46 2.20
CA VAL A 114 7.88 17.57 1.73
C VAL A 114 7.57 17.05 0.33
N ALA A 115 6.36 16.55 0.11
CA ALA A 115 5.93 16.00 -1.18
C ALA A 115 5.93 17.04 -2.31
N SER A 116 5.71 18.33 -2.00
CA SER A 116 5.77 19.42 -2.97
C SER A 116 7.18 19.75 -3.48
N GLY A 117 8.22 19.16 -2.88
CA GLY A 117 9.62 19.46 -3.21
C GLY A 117 10.06 20.84 -2.72
N ALA A 118 9.44 21.39 -1.68
CA ALA A 118 9.82 22.67 -1.07
C ALA A 118 11.27 22.62 -0.53
N ASP A 119 11.88 23.79 -0.37
CA ASP A 119 13.23 23.86 0.20
C ASP A 119 13.26 23.45 1.70
N ALA A 120 14.44 23.07 2.18
CA ALA A 120 14.63 22.55 3.54
C ALA A 120 14.12 23.52 4.62
N GLN A 121 14.31 24.84 4.42
CA GLN A 121 13.86 25.83 5.40
C GLN A 121 12.32 25.89 5.46
N ALA A 122 11.65 25.86 4.32
CA ALA A 122 10.18 25.84 4.26
C ALA A 122 9.60 24.57 4.90
N ILE A 123 10.26 23.43 4.73
CA ILE A 123 9.87 22.16 5.35
C ILE A 123 10.03 22.24 6.88
N ILE A 124 11.18 22.73 7.38
CA ILE A 124 11.44 22.86 8.81
C ILE A 124 10.42 23.81 9.48
N GLU A 125 10.02 24.90 8.81
CA GLU A 125 8.97 25.80 9.34
C GLU A 125 7.59 25.15 9.47
N LYS A 126 7.38 23.98 8.88
CA LYS A 126 6.15 23.18 9.05
C LYS A 126 6.24 22.15 10.18
N ILE A 127 7.33 22.09 10.92
CA ILE A 127 7.40 21.28 12.15
C ILE A 127 6.64 22.03 13.24
N ASP A 128 5.46 21.51 13.57
CA ASP A 128 4.58 22.12 14.59
C ASP A 128 5.08 21.82 16.00
N ILE A 129 5.28 22.85 16.79
CA ILE A 129 5.68 22.72 18.20
C ILE A 129 4.51 22.96 19.14
N GLY A 130 3.73 24.00 18.88
CA GLY A 130 2.63 24.42 19.75
C GLY A 130 1.42 23.48 19.65
N GLY A 131 0.99 23.18 18.42
CA GLY A 131 -0.16 22.32 18.17
C GLY A 131 0.05 20.90 18.68
N ILE A 132 1.19 20.29 18.37
CA ILE A 132 1.51 18.93 18.86
C ILE A 132 1.54 18.87 20.39
N SER A 133 2.05 19.91 21.05
CA SER A 133 2.09 20.00 22.51
C SER A 133 0.69 20.09 23.12
N LEU A 134 -0.22 20.87 22.52
CA LEU A 134 -1.61 20.96 22.93
C LEU A 134 -2.36 19.63 22.74
N ILE A 135 -2.17 18.97 21.61
CA ILE A 135 -2.73 17.64 21.32
C ILE A 135 -2.36 16.65 22.42
N ARG A 136 -1.08 16.57 22.73
CA ARG A 136 -0.58 15.63 23.74
C ARG A 136 -1.04 15.95 25.15
N ALA A 137 -1.10 17.25 25.51
CA ALA A 137 -1.57 17.67 26.82
C ALA A 137 -3.05 17.33 27.04
N ALA A 138 -3.91 17.67 26.07
CA ALA A 138 -5.34 17.38 26.14
C ALA A 138 -5.61 15.87 26.11
N ALA A 139 -4.94 15.10 25.25
CA ALA A 139 -5.06 13.66 25.22
C ALA A 139 -4.62 12.98 26.53
N LYS A 140 -3.58 13.50 27.20
CA LYS A 140 -3.15 13.01 28.52
C LYS A 140 -4.23 13.21 29.58
N ASN A 141 -4.94 14.32 29.54
CA ASN A 141 -6.01 14.64 30.51
C ASN A 141 -7.41 14.31 30.00
N PHE A 142 -7.57 13.22 29.25
CA PHE A 142 -8.87 12.81 28.67
C PHE A 142 -9.96 12.57 29.71
N ASN A 143 -9.63 12.40 30.98
CA ASN A 143 -10.62 12.35 32.06
C ASN A 143 -11.48 13.61 32.14
N ASP A 144 -10.89 14.75 31.85
CA ASP A 144 -11.51 16.06 31.99
C ASP A 144 -11.66 16.82 30.66
N VAL A 145 -10.83 16.54 29.66
CA VAL A 145 -10.71 17.31 28.43
C VAL A 145 -10.98 16.43 27.21
N VAL A 146 -11.73 16.97 26.24
CA VAL A 146 -11.85 16.37 24.91
C VAL A 146 -10.88 17.04 23.95
N ILE A 147 -10.22 16.26 23.09
CA ILE A 147 -9.29 16.72 22.05
C ILE A 147 -9.79 16.33 20.67
N VAL A 148 -9.90 17.28 19.76
CA VAL A 148 -10.11 17.06 18.33
C VAL A 148 -8.82 17.45 17.61
N ALA A 149 -8.05 16.45 17.18
CA ALA A 149 -6.66 16.62 16.75
C ALA A 149 -6.49 16.65 15.22
N SER A 150 -7.56 16.45 14.48
CA SER A 150 -7.55 16.51 13.02
C SER A 150 -8.94 16.77 12.44
N LYS A 151 -8.99 17.24 11.19
CA LYS A 151 -10.24 17.45 10.43
C LYS A 151 -11.05 16.15 10.27
N ALA A 152 -10.41 14.98 10.20
CA ALA A 152 -11.09 13.69 10.12
C ALA A 152 -12.00 13.42 11.33
N GLN A 153 -11.73 14.05 12.47
CA GLN A 153 -12.51 13.90 13.70
C GLN A 153 -13.67 14.90 13.81
N TYR A 154 -13.83 15.84 12.87
CA TYR A 154 -14.89 16.86 12.92
C TYR A 154 -16.28 16.23 12.84
N LYS A 155 -16.49 15.28 11.92
CA LYS A 155 -17.78 14.63 11.79
C LYS A 155 -18.16 13.81 13.05
N PRO A 156 -17.32 12.91 13.58
CA PRO A 156 -17.62 12.23 14.85
C PRO A 156 -17.92 13.20 16.00
N PHE A 157 -17.20 14.31 16.09
CA PHE A 157 -17.44 15.30 17.14
C PHE A 157 -18.75 16.07 16.93
N ALA A 158 -19.06 16.46 15.70
CA ALA A 158 -20.33 17.10 15.35
C ALA A 158 -21.53 16.18 15.61
N ASP A 159 -21.39 14.88 15.38
CA ASP A 159 -22.44 13.88 15.69
C ASP A 159 -22.71 13.84 17.21
N ILE A 160 -21.67 13.87 18.06
CA ILE A 160 -21.81 13.97 19.53
C ILE A 160 -22.52 15.27 19.94
N LEU A 161 -22.12 16.41 19.34
CA LEU A 161 -22.78 17.69 19.62
C LEU A 161 -24.27 17.70 19.24
N ASN A 162 -24.63 16.99 18.16
CA ASN A 162 -26.03 16.84 17.74
C ASN A 162 -26.85 15.98 18.71
N GLU A 163 -26.25 14.92 19.24
CA GLU A 163 -26.95 13.97 20.10
C GLU A 163 -27.03 14.44 21.57
N ASN A 164 -25.93 15.01 22.08
CA ASN A 164 -25.75 15.27 23.49
C ASN A 164 -25.50 16.75 23.86
N GLY A 165 -25.56 17.68 22.89
CA GLY A 165 -25.09 19.03 23.06
C GLY A 165 -23.59 19.07 23.41
N ALA A 166 -23.19 20.10 24.17
CA ALA A 166 -21.78 20.24 24.58
C ALA A 166 -21.41 19.32 25.77
N VAL A 167 -21.80 18.04 25.73
CA VAL A 167 -21.52 17.05 26.79
C VAL A 167 -20.86 15.85 26.20
N THR A 168 -19.76 15.42 26.82
CA THR A 168 -19.00 14.20 26.39
C THR A 168 -18.91 13.18 27.51
N THR A 169 -18.98 11.91 27.16
CA THR A 169 -18.73 10.76 28.05
C THR A 169 -17.23 10.47 28.16
N LEU A 170 -16.82 9.76 29.22
CA LEU A 170 -15.44 9.30 29.37
C LEU A 170 -14.98 8.38 28.20
N ALA A 171 -15.88 7.55 27.67
CA ALA A 171 -15.58 6.67 26.55
C ALA A 171 -15.26 7.47 25.28
N GLU A 172 -16.03 8.49 24.97
CA GLU A 172 -15.80 9.40 23.84
C GLU A 172 -14.48 10.15 24.00
N ARG A 173 -14.22 10.76 25.17
CA ARG A 173 -12.97 11.47 25.43
C ARG A 173 -11.76 10.53 25.30
N ARG A 174 -11.86 9.28 25.76
CA ARG A 174 -10.82 8.26 25.60
C ARG A 174 -10.61 7.91 24.13
N TRP A 175 -11.68 7.83 23.34
CA TRP A 175 -11.59 7.58 21.90
C TRP A 175 -10.83 8.72 21.20
N PHE A 176 -11.21 9.97 21.46
CA PHE A 176 -10.52 11.13 20.91
C PHE A 176 -9.05 11.20 21.36
N ALA A 177 -8.73 10.83 22.60
CA ALA A 177 -7.35 10.77 23.07
C ALA A 177 -6.53 9.71 22.33
N LYS A 178 -7.11 8.54 22.01
CA LYS A 178 -6.49 7.52 21.19
C LYS A 178 -6.17 8.08 19.78
N GLU A 179 -7.16 8.70 19.15
CA GLU A 179 -7.00 9.31 17.82
C GLU A 179 -5.95 10.45 17.83
N ALA A 180 -5.90 11.24 18.90
CA ALA A 180 -4.90 12.28 19.07
C ALA A 180 -3.46 11.73 19.15
N PHE A 181 -3.26 10.59 19.84
CA PHE A 181 -1.97 9.94 19.87
C PHE A 181 -1.63 9.24 18.55
N ALA A 182 -2.61 8.77 17.77
CA ALA A 182 -2.39 8.30 16.41
C ALA A 182 -1.84 9.45 15.53
N VAL A 183 -2.49 10.61 15.53
CA VAL A 183 -2.01 11.82 14.83
C VAL A 183 -0.59 12.19 15.25
N SER A 184 -0.33 12.26 16.57
CA SER A 184 0.99 12.63 17.10
C SER A 184 2.10 11.63 16.70
N SER A 185 1.83 10.34 16.78
CA SER A 185 2.82 9.30 16.45
C SER A 185 3.11 9.25 14.96
N HIS A 186 2.10 9.43 14.10
CA HIS A 186 2.27 9.51 12.65
C HIS A 186 3.13 10.73 12.27
N TYR A 187 2.80 11.89 12.82
CA TYR A 187 3.50 13.14 12.57
C TYR A 187 4.99 13.06 12.95
N ASP A 188 5.31 12.57 14.16
CA ASP A 188 6.69 12.38 14.59
C ASP A 188 7.42 11.35 13.75
N SER A 189 6.73 10.30 13.27
CA SER A 189 7.31 9.29 12.38
C SER A 189 7.65 9.89 11.00
N ALA A 190 6.79 10.76 10.46
CA ALA A 190 7.05 11.45 9.20
C ALA A 190 8.24 12.40 9.31
N ILE A 191 8.31 13.19 10.39
CA ILE A 191 9.46 14.09 10.66
C ILE A 191 10.75 13.28 10.82
N PHE A 192 10.71 12.20 11.60
CA PHE A 192 11.87 11.32 11.74
C PHE A 192 12.33 10.79 10.39
N GLY A 193 11.40 10.30 9.53
CA GLY A 193 11.74 9.79 8.20
C GLY A 193 12.41 10.85 7.31
N TYR A 194 11.99 12.11 7.40
CA TYR A 194 12.62 13.20 6.67
C TYR A 194 14.08 13.42 7.09
N PHE A 195 14.38 13.40 8.41
CA PHE A 195 15.74 13.57 8.91
C PHE A 195 16.62 12.32 8.77
N ASP A 196 16.04 11.13 8.90
CA ASP A 196 16.75 9.86 8.74
C ASP A 196 17.19 9.62 7.27
N GLY A 197 16.39 10.14 6.32
CA GLY A 197 16.72 10.10 4.89
C GLY A 197 17.01 8.69 4.39
N GLU A 198 18.21 8.50 3.82
CA GLU A 198 18.67 7.20 3.30
C GLU A 198 19.41 6.34 4.36
N GLU A 199 19.72 6.88 5.53
CA GLU A 199 20.45 6.13 6.56
C GLU A 199 19.67 4.90 7.03
N GLY A 200 18.35 5.01 7.18
CA GLY A 200 17.51 3.89 7.59
C GLY A 200 17.81 3.39 9.00
N SER A 201 18.16 4.30 9.93
CA SER A 201 18.61 3.97 11.29
C SER A 201 17.56 3.27 12.14
N ALA A 202 16.25 3.46 11.82
CA ALA A 202 15.15 2.78 12.49
C ALA A 202 13.96 2.58 11.56
N PHE A 203 13.34 1.42 11.64
CA PHE A 203 12.08 1.16 10.93
C PHE A 203 10.91 1.77 11.70
N ARG A 204 10.21 2.71 11.06
CA ARG A 204 8.95 3.29 11.54
C ARG A 204 7.96 3.30 10.39
N CYS A 205 6.79 2.75 10.62
CA CYS A 205 5.70 2.73 9.66
C CYS A 205 4.38 2.92 10.42
N ALA A 206 3.69 4.01 10.13
CA ALA A 206 2.35 4.27 10.63
C ALA A 206 1.38 4.21 9.45
N VAL A 207 0.51 3.22 9.45
CA VAL A 207 -0.56 3.05 8.45
C VAL A 207 -1.87 2.95 9.18
N GLU A 208 -2.80 3.80 8.83
CA GLU A 208 -4.14 3.87 9.42
C GLU A 208 -5.16 3.10 8.57
N ASP A 209 -6.46 3.35 8.78
CA ASP A 209 -7.56 2.76 8.01
C ASP A 209 -7.61 1.22 8.08
N GLN A 210 -7.73 0.70 9.30
CA GLN A 210 -7.89 -0.74 9.53
C GLN A 210 -9.15 -1.29 8.86
N LYS A 211 -8.98 -2.28 8.00
CA LYS A 211 -10.04 -3.12 7.48
C LYS A 211 -9.93 -4.53 8.09
N THR A 212 -10.93 -4.94 8.85
CA THR A 212 -11.00 -6.31 9.36
C THR A 212 -11.36 -7.25 8.20
N LEU A 213 -10.52 -8.25 7.96
CA LEU A 213 -10.75 -9.30 7.00
C LEU A 213 -11.51 -10.46 7.65
N ARG A 214 -12.10 -11.32 6.83
CA ARG A 214 -12.86 -12.46 7.34
C ARG A 214 -12.01 -13.37 8.25
N TYR A 215 -10.77 -13.62 7.88
CA TYR A 215 -9.71 -14.31 8.62
C TYR A 215 -8.35 -14.02 7.94
N GLY A 216 -7.24 -14.50 8.48
CA GLY A 216 -5.91 -14.42 7.88
C GLY A 216 -5.74 -15.43 6.74
N GLU A 217 -4.57 -16.07 6.62
CA GLU A 217 -4.38 -17.14 5.63
C GLU A 217 -5.30 -18.33 5.90
N ASN A 218 -5.56 -18.62 7.16
CA ASN A 218 -6.39 -19.74 7.60
C ASN A 218 -7.54 -19.27 8.51
N PRO A 219 -8.67 -20.02 8.54
CA PRO A 219 -9.89 -19.61 9.26
C PRO A 219 -9.72 -19.35 10.76
N HIS A 220 -8.74 -19.94 11.41
CA HIS A 220 -8.46 -19.75 12.83
C HIS A 220 -7.58 -18.52 13.13
N GLN A 221 -7.03 -17.86 12.11
CA GLN A 221 -6.18 -16.69 12.21
C GLN A 221 -6.99 -15.41 11.99
N ARG A 222 -6.81 -14.40 12.84
CA ARG A 222 -7.37 -13.08 12.59
C ARG A 222 -6.55 -12.38 11.51
N GLY A 223 -7.23 -11.73 10.57
CA GLY A 223 -6.61 -10.97 9.48
C GLY A 223 -7.08 -9.53 9.46
N TYR A 224 -6.15 -8.63 9.18
CA TYR A 224 -6.39 -7.20 9.04
C TYR A 224 -5.59 -6.68 7.85
N PHE A 225 -6.17 -5.69 7.19
CA PHE A 225 -5.46 -4.87 6.23
C PHE A 225 -5.44 -3.44 6.75
N TYR A 226 -4.32 -2.77 6.66
CA TYR A 226 -4.17 -1.37 6.98
C TYR A 226 -3.81 -0.61 5.72
N GLY A 227 -4.50 0.50 5.44
CA GLY A 227 -4.33 1.33 4.26
C GLY A 227 -5.60 1.44 3.41
N ASP A 228 -5.55 2.29 2.39
CA ASP A 228 -6.67 2.60 1.53
C ASP A 228 -6.59 1.86 0.19
N LEU A 229 -7.30 0.74 0.07
CA LEU A 229 -7.39 -0.03 -1.17
C LEU A 229 -8.06 0.75 -2.31
N ASN A 230 -8.91 1.75 -1.99
CA ASN A 230 -9.59 2.53 -3.01
C ASN A 230 -8.63 3.40 -3.83
N LYS A 231 -7.41 3.63 -3.34
CA LYS A 231 -6.35 4.27 -4.13
C LYS A 231 -5.80 3.37 -5.24
N VAL A 232 -5.91 2.05 -5.07
CA VAL A 232 -5.33 1.05 -5.99
C VAL A 232 -6.38 0.51 -6.97
N PHE A 233 -7.60 0.25 -6.50
CA PHE A 233 -8.69 -0.27 -7.31
C PHE A 233 -10.06 0.07 -6.71
N ASP A 234 -11.09 0.05 -7.55
CA ASP A 234 -12.49 0.07 -7.11
C ASP A 234 -13.06 -1.34 -7.19
N GLN A 235 -13.57 -1.85 -6.08
CA GLN A 235 -14.35 -3.08 -6.09
C GLN A 235 -15.78 -2.77 -6.49
N ILE A 236 -16.18 -3.14 -7.72
CA ILE A 236 -17.50 -2.83 -8.27
C ILE A 236 -18.50 -3.97 -8.11
N HIS A 237 -18.06 -5.18 -7.78
CA HIS A 237 -18.92 -6.34 -7.56
C HIS A 237 -18.26 -7.40 -6.66
N GLY A 238 -19.11 -8.27 -6.08
CA GLY A 238 -18.71 -9.53 -5.44
C GLY A 238 -18.62 -9.50 -3.92
N LYS A 239 -18.10 -10.60 -3.36
CA LYS A 239 -17.89 -10.77 -1.92
C LYS A 239 -16.73 -9.88 -1.41
N VAL A 240 -16.68 -9.70 -0.09
CA VAL A 240 -15.55 -9.01 0.58
C VAL A 240 -14.24 -9.75 0.25
N ILE A 241 -13.21 -8.97 -0.09
CA ILE A 241 -11.86 -9.46 -0.42
C ILE A 241 -11.26 -10.11 0.83
N SER A 242 -10.70 -11.31 0.67
CA SER A 242 -10.03 -12.05 1.75
C SER A 242 -8.53 -11.72 1.82
N TYR A 243 -7.88 -12.14 2.90
CA TYR A 243 -6.43 -12.05 3.08
C TYR A 243 -5.68 -12.69 1.89
N ASN A 244 -6.04 -13.93 1.53
CA ASN A 244 -5.40 -14.65 0.41
C ASN A 244 -5.66 -13.97 -0.93
N ASN A 245 -6.90 -13.43 -1.14
CA ASN A 245 -7.15 -12.66 -2.36
C ASN A 245 -6.25 -11.43 -2.46
N LEU A 246 -6.00 -10.71 -1.35
CA LEU A 246 -5.09 -9.55 -1.37
C LEU A 246 -3.66 -9.92 -1.74
N LEU A 247 -3.15 -11.06 -1.27
CA LEU A 247 -1.83 -11.56 -1.66
C LEU A 247 -1.78 -11.86 -3.16
N ASP A 248 -2.78 -12.57 -3.68
CA ASP A 248 -2.86 -12.91 -5.11
C ASP A 248 -3.07 -11.66 -5.98
N ILE A 249 -3.92 -10.69 -5.54
CA ILE A 249 -4.13 -9.40 -6.22
C ILE A 249 -2.81 -8.63 -6.32
N ASN A 250 -2.05 -8.55 -5.22
CA ASN A 250 -0.76 -7.87 -5.24
C ASN A 250 0.22 -8.52 -6.23
N ALA A 251 0.32 -9.85 -6.20
CA ALA A 251 1.17 -10.58 -7.16
C ALA A 251 0.71 -10.39 -8.61
N ALA A 252 -0.60 -10.34 -8.84
CA ALA A 252 -1.18 -10.12 -10.17
C ALA A 252 -0.88 -8.71 -10.70
N ILE A 253 -0.99 -7.68 -9.85
CA ILE A 253 -0.68 -6.30 -10.19
C ILE A 253 0.83 -6.15 -10.47
N ASP A 254 1.69 -6.66 -9.58
CA ASP A 254 3.14 -6.59 -9.75
C ASP A 254 3.57 -7.24 -11.08
N LEU A 255 2.97 -8.38 -11.45
CA LEU A 255 3.28 -9.10 -12.69
C LEU A 255 2.78 -8.37 -13.94
N ILE A 256 1.50 -7.94 -13.96
CA ILE A 256 0.91 -7.37 -15.18
C ILE A 256 1.53 -6.00 -15.54
N ASP A 257 2.05 -5.27 -14.54
CA ASP A 257 2.72 -3.99 -14.75
C ASP A 257 4.01 -4.06 -15.52
N GLU A 258 4.59 -5.24 -15.66
CA GLU A 258 5.81 -5.42 -16.46
C GLU A 258 5.55 -5.49 -17.98
N PHE A 259 4.28 -5.58 -18.38
CA PHE A 259 3.90 -5.74 -19.79
C PHE A 259 3.24 -4.48 -20.33
N SER A 260 3.77 -3.99 -21.46
CA SER A 260 3.19 -2.86 -22.21
C SER A 260 2.26 -3.31 -23.34
N GLU A 261 2.42 -4.54 -23.81
CA GLU A 261 1.57 -5.17 -24.83
C GLU A 261 0.26 -5.67 -24.17
N THR A 262 -0.80 -5.84 -24.96
CA THR A 262 -2.05 -6.44 -24.45
C THR A 262 -1.78 -7.82 -23.90
N THR A 263 -1.86 -7.96 -22.58
CA THR A 263 -1.47 -9.17 -21.85
C THR A 263 -2.57 -9.60 -20.90
N PHE A 264 -2.78 -10.89 -20.83
CA PHE A 264 -3.69 -11.53 -19.88
C PHE A 264 -2.92 -12.55 -19.03
N ALA A 265 -3.08 -12.47 -17.70
CA ALA A 265 -2.45 -13.41 -16.77
C ALA A 265 -3.49 -14.07 -15.85
N ILE A 266 -3.22 -15.30 -15.50
CA ILE A 266 -3.99 -16.12 -14.56
C ILE A 266 -3.03 -16.54 -13.46
N LEU A 267 -3.33 -16.14 -12.23
CA LEU A 267 -2.50 -16.46 -11.08
C LEU A 267 -3.24 -17.37 -10.09
N LYS A 268 -2.48 -18.16 -9.40
CA LYS A 268 -2.95 -18.95 -8.26
C LYS A 268 -1.82 -19.10 -7.25
N HIS A 269 -2.13 -18.80 -5.98
CA HIS A 269 -1.14 -18.84 -4.90
C HIS A 269 0.14 -18.04 -5.23
N ASN A 270 -0.10 -16.77 -5.68
CA ASN A 270 0.93 -15.78 -6.03
C ASN A 270 1.82 -16.12 -7.24
N ASN A 271 1.53 -17.18 -8.00
CA ASN A 271 2.30 -17.55 -9.18
C ASN A 271 1.40 -17.60 -10.42
N ALA A 272 1.96 -17.24 -11.58
CA ALA A 272 1.26 -17.36 -12.84
C ALA A 272 1.15 -18.85 -13.25
N CYS A 273 -0.07 -19.30 -13.50
CA CYS A 273 -0.33 -20.59 -14.13
C CYS A 273 -0.65 -20.45 -15.62
N GLY A 274 -1.01 -19.26 -16.08
CA GLY A 274 -1.20 -18.90 -17.46
C GLY A 274 -0.87 -17.45 -17.70
N LEU A 275 -0.23 -17.13 -18.81
CA LEU A 275 0.05 -15.76 -19.24
C LEU A 275 0.34 -15.72 -20.73
N ALA A 276 -0.23 -14.75 -21.43
CA ALA A 276 0.08 -14.53 -22.83
C ALA A 276 -0.13 -13.07 -23.24
N SER A 277 0.68 -12.61 -24.19
CA SER A 277 0.52 -11.32 -24.88
C SER A 277 0.06 -11.58 -26.31
N ARG A 278 -1.02 -10.89 -26.75
CA ARG A 278 -1.61 -11.01 -28.09
C ARG A 278 -2.10 -9.65 -28.58
N GLU A 279 -2.59 -9.59 -29.81
CA GLU A 279 -3.16 -8.36 -30.37
C GLU A 279 -4.47 -7.97 -29.68
N THR A 280 -5.28 -8.97 -29.29
CA THR A 280 -6.56 -8.74 -28.60
C THR A 280 -6.59 -9.38 -27.22
N VAL A 281 -7.40 -8.83 -26.32
CA VAL A 281 -7.56 -9.37 -24.97
C VAL A 281 -8.18 -10.77 -24.97
N LEU A 282 -9.07 -11.05 -25.93
CA LEU A 282 -9.67 -12.35 -26.11
C LEU A 282 -8.64 -13.43 -26.49
N GLU A 283 -7.78 -13.12 -27.45
CA GLU A 283 -6.69 -14.04 -27.84
C GLU A 283 -5.68 -14.25 -26.72
N ALA A 284 -5.34 -13.18 -26.01
CA ALA A 284 -4.48 -13.24 -24.83
C ALA A 284 -5.07 -14.15 -23.75
N TRP A 285 -6.37 -13.99 -23.46
CA TRP A 285 -7.10 -14.88 -22.54
C TRP A 285 -7.04 -16.34 -22.94
N LYS A 286 -7.38 -16.65 -24.20
CA LYS A 286 -7.38 -18.04 -24.72
C LYS A 286 -6.00 -18.69 -24.63
N ALA A 287 -4.97 -17.95 -25.01
CA ALA A 287 -3.60 -18.41 -24.93
C ALA A 287 -3.12 -18.57 -23.47
N ALA A 288 -3.47 -17.64 -22.58
CA ALA A 288 -3.15 -17.75 -21.16
C ALA A 288 -3.81 -18.96 -20.51
N LEU A 289 -5.10 -19.19 -20.77
CA LEU A 289 -5.84 -20.33 -20.23
C LEU A 289 -5.25 -21.67 -20.71
N ALA A 290 -4.79 -21.74 -21.95
CA ALA A 290 -4.19 -22.97 -22.52
C ALA A 290 -2.94 -23.41 -21.77
N GLY A 291 -2.20 -22.51 -21.13
CA GLY A 291 -0.99 -22.82 -20.35
C GLY A 291 -1.24 -23.79 -19.20
N ASP A 292 -2.34 -23.60 -18.45
CA ASP A 292 -2.74 -24.51 -17.37
C ASP A 292 -4.24 -24.32 -17.05
N PRO A 293 -5.13 -24.92 -17.81
CA PRO A 293 -6.57 -24.78 -17.60
C PRO A 293 -7.07 -25.41 -16.29
N VAL A 294 -6.31 -26.34 -15.72
CA VAL A 294 -6.63 -27.00 -14.45
C VAL A 294 -6.38 -26.06 -13.27
N SER A 295 -5.21 -25.47 -13.19
CA SER A 295 -4.85 -24.54 -12.11
C SER A 295 -5.62 -23.21 -12.20
N ALA A 296 -6.07 -22.80 -13.39
CA ALA A 296 -6.87 -21.60 -13.60
C ALA A 296 -8.19 -21.60 -12.80
N PHE A 297 -8.73 -22.77 -12.49
CA PHE A 297 -9.93 -22.91 -11.67
C PHE A 297 -9.74 -22.32 -10.27
N GLY A 298 -10.56 -21.33 -9.90
CA GLY A 298 -10.48 -20.62 -8.63
C GLY A 298 -9.31 -19.63 -8.53
N GLY A 299 -8.70 -19.28 -9.65
CA GLY A 299 -7.59 -18.33 -9.72
C GLY A 299 -8.01 -16.86 -9.70
N VAL A 300 -7.00 -15.99 -9.82
CA VAL A 300 -7.12 -14.55 -10.00
C VAL A 300 -6.73 -14.21 -11.42
N LEU A 301 -7.61 -13.50 -12.12
CA LEU A 301 -7.45 -13.06 -13.49
C LEU A 301 -7.01 -11.60 -13.51
N VAL A 302 -6.06 -11.25 -14.36
CA VAL A 302 -5.61 -9.86 -14.53
C VAL A 302 -5.23 -9.57 -15.97
N THR A 303 -5.58 -8.38 -16.44
CA THR A 303 -5.16 -7.86 -17.75
C THR A 303 -4.86 -6.38 -17.67
N ASN A 304 -3.99 -5.91 -18.56
CA ASN A 304 -3.71 -4.48 -18.75
C ASN A 304 -4.57 -3.84 -19.86
N ALA A 305 -5.55 -4.57 -20.40
CA ALA A 305 -6.48 -4.09 -21.42
C ALA A 305 -7.94 -4.13 -20.91
N PRO A 306 -8.84 -3.28 -21.42
CA PRO A 306 -10.26 -3.35 -21.11
C PRO A 306 -10.87 -4.70 -21.50
N ILE A 307 -11.81 -5.19 -20.70
CA ILE A 307 -12.55 -6.43 -20.97
C ILE A 307 -13.77 -6.12 -21.82
N ASP A 308 -13.79 -6.65 -23.04
CA ASP A 308 -14.94 -6.59 -23.94
C ASP A 308 -15.94 -7.72 -23.71
N ARG A 309 -17.09 -7.62 -24.39
CA ARG A 309 -18.15 -8.62 -24.31
C ARG A 309 -17.67 -10.03 -24.69
N ALA A 310 -16.94 -10.15 -25.79
CA ALA A 310 -16.51 -11.44 -26.31
C ALA A 310 -15.56 -12.16 -25.33
N THR A 311 -14.65 -11.40 -24.73
CA THR A 311 -13.77 -11.90 -23.68
C THR A 311 -14.53 -12.31 -22.43
N ALA A 312 -15.51 -11.50 -21.98
CA ALA A 312 -16.34 -11.80 -20.84
C ALA A 312 -17.18 -13.09 -21.03
N GLU A 313 -17.71 -13.34 -22.23
CA GLU A 313 -18.45 -14.56 -22.57
C GLU A 313 -17.56 -15.81 -22.39
N GLU A 314 -16.33 -15.79 -22.87
CA GLU A 314 -15.37 -16.89 -22.72
C GLU A 314 -14.92 -17.08 -21.26
N ILE A 315 -14.56 -16.00 -20.57
CA ILE A 315 -14.16 -16.04 -19.16
C ILE A 315 -15.28 -16.58 -18.27
N ASN A 316 -16.55 -16.28 -18.59
CA ASN A 316 -17.70 -16.66 -17.78
C ASN A 316 -17.88 -18.18 -17.61
N GLY A 317 -17.29 -18.97 -18.50
CA GLY A 317 -17.26 -20.43 -18.43
C GLY A 317 -16.32 -20.97 -17.33
N LEU A 318 -15.37 -20.18 -16.86
CA LEU A 318 -14.43 -20.57 -15.82
C LEU A 318 -14.92 -20.08 -14.44
N PHE A 319 -14.77 -20.92 -13.42
CA PHE A 319 -14.87 -20.44 -12.05
C PHE A 319 -13.54 -19.76 -11.64
N PHE A 320 -13.61 -18.50 -11.23
CA PHE A 320 -12.50 -17.73 -10.69
C PHE A 320 -12.96 -16.84 -9.52
N GLU A 321 -12.02 -16.45 -8.66
CA GLU A 321 -12.29 -15.65 -7.46
C GLU A 321 -12.32 -14.15 -7.75
N VAL A 322 -11.34 -13.65 -8.51
CA VAL A 322 -11.10 -12.23 -8.75
C VAL A 322 -10.77 -11.99 -10.22
N ILE A 323 -11.28 -10.90 -10.79
CA ILE A 323 -10.80 -10.35 -12.06
C ILE A 323 -10.43 -8.89 -11.89
N ILE A 324 -9.28 -8.49 -12.48
CA ILE A 324 -8.70 -7.14 -12.40
C ILE A 324 -8.45 -6.65 -13.82
N ALA A 325 -9.03 -5.53 -14.18
CA ALA A 325 -8.79 -4.87 -15.46
C ALA A 325 -8.85 -3.35 -15.30
N PRO A 326 -8.27 -2.57 -16.23
CA PRO A 326 -8.37 -1.11 -16.18
C PRO A 326 -9.80 -0.60 -16.44
N ASP A 327 -10.58 -1.36 -17.21
CA ASP A 327 -11.99 -1.04 -17.53
C ASP A 327 -12.75 -2.27 -18.02
N TYR A 328 -14.06 -2.16 -18.11
CA TYR A 328 -14.98 -3.21 -18.58
C TYR A 328 -16.09 -2.59 -19.42
N ASP A 329 -16.36 -3.14 -20.58
CA ASP A 329 -17.54 -2.77 -21.36
C ASP A 329 -18.83 -3.06 -20.57
N VAL A 330 -19.87 -2.28 -20.80
CA VAL A 330 -21.18 -2.44 -20.13
C VAL A 330 -21.73 -3.87 -20.30
N ASP A 331 -21.65 -4.42 -21.50
CA ASP A 331 -22.11 -5.78 -21.80
C ASP A 331 -21.23 -6.84 -21.10
N ALA A 332 -19.93 -6.59 -20.98
CA ALA A 332 -19.01 -7.45 -20.24
C ALA A 332 -19.37 -7.50 -18.75
N LEU A 333 -19.67 -6.35 -18.15
CA LEU A 333 -20.13 -6.28 -16.76
C LEU A 333 -21.44 -7.03 -16.53
N GLN A 334 -22.41 -6.92 -17.45
CA GLN A 334 -23.67 -7.66 -17.35
C GLN A 334 -23.47 -9.18 -17.30
N ILE A 335 -22.47 -9.69 -18.02
CA ILE A 335 -22.11 -11.12 -18.02
C ILE A 335 -21.39 -11.49 -16.73
N LEU A 336 -20.35 -10.73 -16.36
CA LEU A 336 -19.47 -11.07 -15.24
C LEU A 336 -20.16 -10.96 -13.89
N THR A 337 -21.11 -10.03 -13.71
CA THR A 337 -21.88 -9.81 -12.47
C THR A 337 -22.95 -10.86 -12.19
N GLN A 338 -23.26 -11.76 -13.14
CA GLN A 338 -24.21 -12.85 -12.93
C GLN A 338 -23.81 -13.81 -11.78
N LYS A 339 -22.55 -13.88 -11.45
CA LYS A 339 -22.04 -14.69 -10.33
C LYS A 339 -21.82 -13.82 -9.08
N LYS A 340 -22.77 -13.86 -8.14
CA LYS A 340 -22.84 -13.01 -6.94
C LYS A 340 -21.53 -12.85 -6.17
N ASN A 341 -20.71 -13.89 -6.07
CA ASN A 341 -19.50 -13.89 -5.24
C ASN A 341 -18.23 -13.53 -6.00
N ARG A 342 -18.29 -13.36 -7.32
CA ARG A 342 -17.15 -13.03 -8.16
C ARG A 342 -16.70 -11.61 -7.87
N ILE A 343 -15.44 -11.42 -7.50
CA ILE A 343 -14.88 -10.12 -7.21
C ILE A 343 -14.43 -9.49 -8.52
N ILE A 344 -14.94 -8.28 -8.82
CA ILE A 344 -14.60 -7.51 -10.01
C ILE A 344 -13.95 -6.21 -9.56
N LEU A 345 -12.72 -5.97 -10.00
CA LEU A 345 -11.90 -4.82 -9.62
C LEU A 345 -11.56 -3.98 -10.85
N VAL A 346 -11.85 -2.69 -10.79
CA VAL A 346 -11.35 -1.69 -11.75
C VAL A 346 -10.05 -1.12 -11.21
N ARG A 347 -8.95 -1.36 -11.91
CA ARG A 347 -7.64 -0.91 -11.50
C ARG A 347 -7.45 0.58 -11.75
N LYS A 348 -6.79 1.26 -10.82
CA LYS A 348 -6.40 2.66 -10.93
C LYS A 348 -4.90 2.79 -11.23
N ALA A 349 -4.55 3.82 -11.98
CA ALA A 349 -3.15 4.19 -12.17
C ALA A 349 -2.63 4.84 -10.88
N THR A 350 -1.96 4.05 -10.05
CA THR A 350 -1.42 4.48 -8.75
C THR A 350 0.02 4.02 -8.64
N GLU A 351 0.91 4.92 -8.22
CA GLU A 351 2.29 4.55 -7.92
C GLU A 351 2.32 3.67 -6.66
N MET A 352 2.85 2.46 -6.80
CA MET A 352 2.98 1.51 -5.71
C MET A 352 4.23 1.82 -4.86
N PRO A 353 4.23 1.48 -3.55
CA PRO A 353 5.40 1.69 -2.70
C PRO A 353 6.66 1.04 -3.28
N ARG A 354 7.78 1.76 -3.28
CA ARG A 354 9.07 1.26 -3.79
C ARG A 354 9.77 0.31 -2.83
N LYS A 355 9.46 0.39 -1.53
CA LYS A 355 9.99 -0.50 -0.51
C LYS A 355 8.94 -1.54 -0.09
N GLN A 356 9.42 -2.71 0.26
CA GLN A 356 8.63 -3.75 0.90
C GLN A 356 9.29 -4.18 2.20
N PHE A 357 8.49 -4.61 3.15
CA PHE A 357 8.98 -5.11 4.42
C PHE A 357 8.26 -6.39 4.84
N ARG A 358 8.93 -7.18 5.64
CA ARG A 358 8.40 -8.44 6.18
C ARG A 358 8.79 -8.57 7.63
N SER A 359 7.83 -8.86 8.49
CA SER A 359 8.11 -9.25 9.87
C SER A 359 8.68 -10.67 9.89
N LEU A 360 9.78 -10.88 10.59
CA LEU A 360 10.30 -12.22 10.88
C LEU A 360 11.15 -12.20 12.13
N LEU A 361 11.23 -13.33 12.80
CA LEU A 361 11.90 -13.45 14.11
C LEU A 361 11.36 -12.36 15.05
N ASN A 362 12.24 -11.55 15.63
CA ASN A 362 11.91 -10.42 16.49
C ASN A 362 12.14 -9.05 15.83
N GLY A 363 12.15 -8.99 14.51
CA GLY A 363 12.45 -7.79 13.74
C GLY A 363 11.69 -7.66 12.43
N VAL A 364 12.17 -6.79 11.58
CA VAL A 364 11.63 -6.49 10.26
C VAL A 364 12.74 -6.49 9.22
N LEU A 365 12.56 -7.23 8.13
CA LEU A 365 13.37 -7.07 6.92
C LEU A 365 12.74 -6.00 6.04
N VAL A 366 13.57 -5.09 5.52
CA VAL A 366 13.17 -4.06 4.56
C VAL A 366 14.09 -4.15 3.35
N GLN A 367 13.51 -4.05 2.16
CA GLN A 367 14.27 -3.98 0.90
C GLN A 367 13.52 -3.13 -0.11
N ASP A 368 14.22 -2.67 -1.13
CA ASP A 368 13.59 -2.12 -2.31
C ASP A 368 12.86 -3.23 -3.09
N LYS A 369 11.75 -2.89 -3.73
CA LYS A 369 11.11 -3.80 -4.68
C LYS A 369 12.03 -4.00 -5.88
N ASP A 370 12.06 -5.22 -6.40
CA ASP A 370 12.75 -5.51 -7.67
C ASP A 370 11.92 -4.94 -8.84
N THR A 371 12.27 -3.72 -9.24
CA THR A 371 11.65 -3.02 -10.37
C THR A 371 12.48 -3.09 -11.65
N ARG A 372 13.59 -3.84 -11.64
CA ARG A 372 14.45 -3.98 -12.82
C ARG A 372 13.72 -4.80 -13.89
N ILE A 373 13.61 -4.26 -15.09
CA ILE A 373 13.09 -4.93 -16.28
C ILE A 373 14.21 -4.91 -17.31
N GLU A 374 14.67 -6.09 -17.73
CA GLU A 374 15.70 -6.24 -18.75
C GLU A 374 15.13 -5.92 -20.13
N THR A 375 15.97 -5.28 -20.92
CA THR A 375 15.75 -4.96 -22.33
C THR A 375 16.72 -5.74 -23.21
N ARG A 376 16.59 -5.62 -24.52
CA ARG A 376 17.53 -6.24 -25.47
C ARG A 376 18.98 -5.79 -25.26
N GLU A 377 19.18 -4.55 -24.81
CA GLU A 377 20.50 -3.95 -24.57
C GLU A 377 21.20 -4.56 -23.34
N ASP A 378 20.45 -5.12 -22.42
CA ASP A 378 20.97 -5.79 -21.21
C ASP A 378 21.44 -7.23 -21.51
N LEU A 379 21.06 -7.79 -22.67
CA LEU A 379 21.38 -9.18 -23.01
C LEU A 379 22.79 -9.33 -23.55
N LYS A 380 23.59 -10.16 -22.91
CA LYS A 380 24.92 -10.53 -23.38
C LYS A 380 24.87 -11.95 -23.92
N GLN A 381 25.10 -12.13 -25.23
CA GLN A 381 25.27 -13.43 -25.83
C GLN A 381 26.58 -14.10 -25.31
N VAL A 382 26.47 -15.35 -24.88
CA VAL A 382 27.60 -16.12 -24.30
C VAL A 382 27.82 -17.46 -25.03
N SER A 383 26.97 -17.83 -25.99
CA SER A 383 27.13 -18.99 -26.88
C SER A 383 27.45 -18.56 -28.29
N GLU A 384 28.08 -19.46 -29.08
CA GLU A 384 28.40 -19.22 -30.50
C GLU A 384 27.13 -19.02 -31.33
N LYS A 385 26.09 -19.84 -31.06
CA LYS A 385 24.79 -19.68 -31.69
C LYS A 385 24.09 -18.46 -31.12
N ALA A 386 23.78 -17.50 -31.98
CA ALA A 386 22.93 -16.34 -31.59
C ALA A 386 21.46 -16.77 -31.55
N PRO A 387 20.68 -16.24 -30.59
CA PRO A 387 19.23 -16.38 -30.62
C PRO A 387 18.63 -15.58 -31.79
N SER A 388 17.53 -16.06 -32.36
CA SER A 388 16.72 -15.32 -33.30
C SER A 388 15.95 -14.18 -32.60
N GLU A 389 15.45 -13.22 -33.38
CA GLU A 389 14.62 -12.11 -32.86
C GLU A 389 13.40 -12.61 -32.10
N ALA A 390 12.72 -13.65 -32.59
CA ALA A 390 11.58 -14.24 -31.90
C ALA A 390 11.98 -14.93 -30.59
N GLU A 391 13.13 -15.60 -30.53
CA GLU A 391 13.66 -16.19 -29.30
C GLU A 391 14.02 -15.09 -28.27
N ILE A 392 14.58 -13.96 -28.71
CA ILE A 392 14.88 -12.83 -27.82
C ILE A 392 13.59 -12.25 -27.21
N ASP A 393 12.55 -12.05 -28.01
CA ASP A 393 11.25 -11.57 -27.51
C ASP A 393 10.65 -12.54 -26.50
N ASP A 394 10.68 -13.83 -26.78
CA ASP A 394 10.19 -14.88 -25.88
C ASP A 394 11.04 -15.01 -24.61
N MET A 395 12.36 -14.83 -24.70
CA MET A 395 13.26 -14.81 -23.53
C MET A 395 12.96 -13.64 -22.61
N LEU A 396 12.80 -12.44 -23.13
CA LEU A 396 12.46 -11.25 -22.35
C LEU A 396 11.07 -11.37 -21.73
N PHE A 397 10.11 -11.93 -22.47
CA PHE A 397 8.79 -12.27 -21.97
C PHE A 397 8.87 -13.27 -20.80
N ALA A 398 9.61 -14.38 -20.98
CA ALA A 398 9.79 -15.40 -19.95
C ALA A 398 10.54 -14.87 -18.71
N ASN A 399 11.49 -13.94 -18.91
CA ASN A 399 12.28 -13.34 -17.82
C ASN A 399 11.40 -12.50 -16.88
N LYS A 400 10.42 -11.76 -17.40
CA LYS A 400 9.43 -11.02 -16.59
C LYS A 400 8.60 -11.99 -15.73
N ILE A 401 8.24 -13.14 -16.26
CA ILE A 401 7.44 -14.13 -15.53
C ILE A 401 8.28 -14.83 -14.45
N VAL A 402 9.51 -15.24 -14.78
CA VAL A 402 10.37 -15.94 -13.81
C VAL A 402 10.76 -15.05 -12.64
N LYS A 403 11.01 -13.76 -12.88
CA LYS A 403 11.21 -12.71 -11.86
C LYS A 403 10.04 -12.65 -10.86
N ASN A 404 8.81 -12.79 -11.35
CA ASN A 404 7.60 -12.74 -10.53
C ASN A 404 7.19 -14.10 -9.93
N SER A 405 7.99 -15.13 -10.16
CA SER A 405 7.75 -16.51 -9.68
C SER A 405 8.54 -16.83 -8.41
N LYS A 406 7.97 -17.66 -7.55
CA LYS A 406 8.64 -18.08 -6.31
C LYS A 406 9.86 -18.95 -6.60
N SER A 407 11.02 -18.57 -6.05
CA SER A 407 12.31 -19.28 -6.26
C SER A 407 12.35 -20.67 -5.61
N ASN A 408 13.14 -21.66 -6.13
CA ASN A 408 13.76 -21.61 -7.44
C ASN A 408 12.70 -21.74 -8.53
N ALA A 409 12.85 -21.00 -9.60
CA ALA A 409 11.88 -20.97 -10.68
C ALA A 409 12.51 -21.16 -12.07
N ILE A 410 11.82 -21.91 -12.90
CA ILE A 410 12.04 -22.04 -14.35
C ILE A 410 10.75 -21.73 -15.07
N VAL A 411 10.84 -20.93 -16.12
CA VAL A 411 9.71 -20.60 -17.01
C VAL A 411 10.04 -21.04 -18.42
N LEU A 412 9.11 -21.75 -19.05
CA LEU A 412 9.14 -22.13 -20.46
C LEU A 412 8.11 -21.26 -21.21
N ALA A 413 8.54 -20.61 -22.28
CA ALA A 413 7.66 -19.76 -23.08
C ALA A 413 7.89 -19.98 -24.58
N LYS A 414 6.86 -19.71 -25.39
CA LYS A 414 6.90 -19.77 -26.86
C LYS A 414 5.86 -18.83 -27.43
N GLY A 415 6.26 -17.96 -28.35
CA GLY A 415 5.35 -17.01 -29.01
C GLY A 415 4.65 -16.10 -28.01
N LYS A 416 5.38 -15.54 -27.05
CA LYS A 416 4.86 -14.69 -25.96
C LYS A 416 3.67 -15.33 -25.20
N GLN A 417 3.80 -16.64 -24.94
CA GLN A 417 2.87 -17.42 -24.13
C GLN A 417 3.64 -18.25 -23.11
N LEU A 418 3.23 -18.22 -21.86
CA LEU A 418 3.69 -19.12 -20.82
C LEU A 418 3.24 -20.55 -21.18
N VAL A 419 4.17 -21.40 -21.53
CA VAL A 419 3.93 -22.81 -21.84
C VAL A 419 3.81 -23.62 -20.56
N ALA A 420 4.76 -23.44 -19.65
CA ALA A 420 4.72 -23.99 -18.30
C ALA A 420 5.74 -23.31 -17.40
N SER A 421 5.58 -23.48 -16.10
CA SER A 421 6.55 -23.06 -15.09
C SER A 421 6.72 -24.13 -14.01
N GLY A 422 7.93 -24.23 -13.47
CA GLY A 422 8.23 -24.92 -12.22
C GLY A 422 8.67 -23.87 -11.21
N VAL A 423 7.98 -23.78 -10.06
CA VAL A 423 8.17 -22.71 -9.10
C VAL A 423 8.29 -23.23 -7.67
N GLY A 424 9.02 -22.50 -6.81
CA GLY A 424 9.15 -22.82 -5.40
C GLY A 424 9.88 -24.12 -5.09
N GLN A 425 10.76 -24.58 -6.00
CA GLN A 425 11.46 -25.83 -5.83
C GLN A 425 12.78 -25.66 -5.09
N THR A 426 13.19 -26.70 -4.34
CA THR A 426 14.46 -26.69 -3.62
C THR A 426 15.66 -26.84 -4.57
N SER A 427 15.44 -27.41 -5.75
CA SER A 427 16.46 -27.57 -6.81
C SER A 427 15.94 -26.98 -8.12
N ARG A 428 16.83 -26.35 -8.89
CA ARG A 428 16.49 -25.78 -10.20
C ARG A 428 16.20 -26.85 -11.22
N VAL A 429 16.88 -28.02 -11.14
CA VAL A 429 16.62 -29.21 -11.98
C VAL A 429 15.18 -29.70 -11.74
N ASP A 430 14.70 -29.73 -10.51
CA ASP A 430 13.33 -30.15 -10.21
C ASP A 430 12.31 -29.15 -10.74
N ALA A 431 12.60 -27.85 -10.66
CA ALA A 431 11.76 -26.82 -11.26
C ALA A 431 11.65 -27.02 -12.78
N LEU A 432 12.77 -27.30 -13.47
CA LEU A 432 12.76 -27.57 -14.91
C LEU A 432 11.96 -28.83 -15.24
N LYS A 433 12.22 -29.94 -14.55
CA LYS A 433 11.52 -31.20 -14.80
C LYS A 433 10.00 -31.05 -14.61
N GLN A 434 9.60 -30.33 -13.56
CA GLN A 434 8.20 -30.02 -13.31
C GLN A 434 7.58 -29.20 -14.45
N ALA A 435 8.29 -28.18 -14.96
CA ALA A 435 7.82 -27.37 -16.07
C ALA A 435 7.67 -28.22 -17.37
N ILE A 436 8.64 -29.06 -17.67
CA ILE A 436 8.60 -29.93 -18.84
C ILE A 436 7.43 -30.93 -18.76
N GLU A 437 7.29 -31.62 -17.64
CA GLU A 437 6.19 -32.56 -17.41
C GLU A 437 4.84 -31.91 -17.58
N LYS A 438 4.69 -30.73 -16.99
CA LYS A 438 3.46 -29.93 -17.06
C LYS A 438 3.15 -29.52 -18.50
N ALA A 439 4.12 -28.97 -19.22
CA ALA A 439 3.96 -28.62 -20.64
C ALA A 439 3.47 -29.80 -21.48
N LYS A 440 4.12 -30.98 -21.34
CA LYS A 440 3.72 -32.19 -22.02
C LYS A 440 2.33 -32.70 -21.68
N SER A 441 1.93 -32.54 -20.39
CA SER A 441 0.61 -32.97 -19.94
C SER A 441 -0.55 -32.14 -20.56
N PHE A 442 -0.26 -30.92 -20.98
CA PHE A 442 -1.20 -30.07 -21.71
C PHE A 442 -0.99 -30.07 -23.22
N GLY A 443 -0.13 -30.96 -23.73
CA GLY A 443 0.06 -31.18 -25.15
C GLY A 443 0.95 -30.16 -25.87
N PHE A 444 1.76 -29.40 -25.14
CA PHE A 444 2.67 -28.43 -25.74
C PHE A 444 3.88 -29.12 -26.35
N ASP A 445 4.23 -28.72 -27.58
CA ASP A 445 5.49 -29.01 -28.21
C ASP A 445 6.56 -28.01 -27.77
N LEU A 446 7.61 -28.50 -27.11
CA LEU A 446 8.70 -27.68 -26.58
C LEU A 446 9.77 -27.34 -27.63
N ASN A 447 9.70 -27.90 -28.84
CA ASN A 447 10.60 -27.50 -29.93
C ASN A 447 10.44 -26.02 -30.23
N GLY A 448 11.54 -25.26 -30.15
CA GLY A 448 11.54 -23.82 -30.34
C GLY A 448 10.95 -23.00 -29.17
N ALA A 449 10.67 -23.61 -28.02
CA ALA A 449 10.42 -22.89 -26.80
C ALA A 449 11.73 -22.34 -26.22
N VAL A 450 11.60 -21.29 -25.38
CA VAL A 450 12.72 -20.71 -24.62
C VAL A 450 12.61 -21.08 -23.15
N MET A 451 13.74 -21.09 -22.44
CA MET A 451 13.83 -21.32 -21.01
C MET A 451 14.40 -20.07 -20.32
N ALA A 452 13.69 -19.56 -19.30
CA ALA A 452 14.17 -18.51 -18.40
C ALA A 452 14.38 -19.06 -16.99
N SER A 453 15.46 -18.61 -16.33
CA SER A 453 15.79 -18.98 -14.95
C SER A 453 15.96 -17.75 -14.07
N ASP A 454 15.41 -17.78 -12.86
CA ASP A 454 15.51 -16.72 -11.85
C ASP A 454 16.94 -16.51 -11.30
N ALA A 455 17.84 -17.51 -11.48
CA ALA A 455 19.24 -17.43 -11.09
C ALA A 455 20.13 -18.28 -12.02
N PHE A 456 21.43 -18.21 -11.81
CA PHE A 456 22.42 -18.95 -12.62
C PHE A 456 22.30 -20.47 -12.47
N PHE A 457 22.81 -21.21 -13.47
CA PHE A 457 22.96 -22.66 -13.42
C PHE A 457 24.30 -23.02 -12.77
N PRO A 458 24.29 -23.76 -11.64
CA PRO A 458 25.57 -24.20 -11.04
C PRO A 458 26.30 -25.27 -11.89
N PHE A 459 25.56 -25.97 -12.75
CA PHE A 459 26.04 -27.03 -13.66
C PHE A 459 25.26 -26.98 -14.98
N PRO A 460 25.74 -27.60 -16.07
CA PRO A 460 25.06 -27.63 -17.37
C PRO A 460 23.80 -28.52 -17.41
N ASP A 461 23.51 -29.27 -16.35
CA ASP A 461 22.45 -30.30 -16.28
C ASP A 461 21.05 -29.74 -16.66
N CYS A 462 20.71 -28.53 -16.25
CA CYS A 462 19.43 -27.89 -16.65
C CYS A 462 19.42 -27.68 -18.18
N VAL A 463 20.49 -27.17 -18.75
CA VAL A 463 20.57 -26.92 -20.21
C VAL A 463 20.56 -28.23 -20.98
N GLU A 464 21.26 -29.26 -20.50
CA GLU A 464 21.25 -30.60 -21.09
C GLU A 464 19.84 -31.23 -21.12
N ILE A 465 19.08 -31.06 -20.02
CA ILE A 465 17.69 -31.54 -19.95
C ILE A 465 16.81 -30.77 -20.93
N ALA A 466 16.92 -29.45 -20.96
CA ALA A 466 16.16 -28.60 -21.84
C ALA A 466 16.45 -28.89 -23.33
N ASP A 467 17.70 -29.05 -23.67
CA ASP A 467 18.14 -29.38 -25.03
C ASP A 467 17.55 -30.68 -25.55
N LYS A 468 17.52 -31.73 -24.72
CA LYS A 468 16.90 -33.04 -25.06
C LYS A 468 15.39 -32.93 -25.33
N GLU A 469 14.74 -31.89 -24.82
CA GLU A 469 13.33 -31.61 -25.04
C GLU A 469 13.07 -30.62 -26.19
N GLY A 470 14.13 -30.23 -26.92
CA GLY A 470 14.04 -29.35 -28.09
C GLY A 470 14.09 -27.84 -27.75
N ILE A 471 14.35 -27.50 -26.50
CA ILE A 471 14.50 -26.08 -26.06
C ILE A 471 15.93 -25.66 -26.43
N LYS A 472 16.06 -24.76 -27.38
CA LYS A 472 17.34 -24.32 -27.95
C LYS A 472 17.72 -22.88 -27.66
N ALA A 473 16.97 -22.19 -26.79
CA ALA A 473 17.25 -20.83 -26.42
C ALA A 473 17.04 -20.64 -24.92
N VAL A 474 18.01 -20.01 -24.23
CA VAL A 474 18.08 -19.93 -22.77
C VAL A 474 18.49 -18.53 -22.34
N ILE A 475 17.76 -17.97 -21.34
CA ILE A 475 18.10 -16.73 -20.64
C ILE A 475 18.29 -17.00 -19.16
N GLN A 476 19.37 -16.47 -18.58
CA GLN A 476 19.71 -16.60 -17.16
C GLN A 476 20.63 -15.45 -16.73
N PRO A 477 20.80 -15.18 -15.44
CA PRO A 477 21.65 -14.05 -14.99
C PRO A 477 23.16 -14.28 -15.20
N GLY A 478 23.66 -15.51 -15.24
CA GLY A 478 25.09 -15.78 -15.17
C GLY A 478 25.68 -15.56 -13.77
N GLY A 479 27.00 -15.70 -13.66
CA GLY A 479 27.72 -15.46 -12.41
C GLY A 479 28.07 -16.72 -11.61
N SER A 480 27.88 -17.91 -12.18
CA SER A 480 28.41 -19.17 -11.61
C SER A 480 29.90 -19.30 -11.88
N VAL A 481 30.64 -19.80 -10.90
CA VAL A 481 32.06 -20.19 -11.09
C VAL A 481 32.23 -21.23 -12.22
N LYS A 482 31.19 -21.96 -12.58
CA LYS A 482 31.16 -23.02 -13.59
C LYS A 482 30.38 -22.63 -14.85
N ASP A 483 30.09 -21.36 -15.07
CA ASP A 483 29.38 -20.89 -16.26
C ASP A 483 30.03 -21.41 -17.55
N GLU A 484 31.36 -21.45 -17.59
CA GLU A 484 32.12 -21.92 -18.76
C GLU A 484 31.73 -23.33 -19.20
N LEU A 485 31.42 -24.23 -18.25
CA LEU A 485 30.97 -25.59 -18.59
C LEU A 485 29.60 -25.56 -19.28
N THR A 486 28.74 -24.66 -18.85
CA THR A 486 27.42 -24.48 -19.45
C THR A 486 27.52 -23.84 -20.84
N PHE A 487 28.41 -22.84 -21.01
CA PHE A 487 28.66 -22.20 -22.30
C PHE A 487 29.27 -23.16 -23.31
N GLN A 488 30.21 -23.98 -22.86
CA GLN A 488 30.82 -25.05 -23.72
C GLN A 488 29.74 -26.03 -24.18
N TYR A 489 28.88 -26.51 -23.30
CA TYR A 489 27.75 -27.37 -23.67
C TYR A 489 26.85 -26.72 -24.73
N CYS A 490 26.50 -25.41 -24.53
CA CYS A 490 25.72 -24.67 -25.50
C CYS A 490 26.35 -24.60 -26.87
N ASN A 491 27.68 -24.40 -26.96
CA ASN A 491 28.43 -24.33 -28.21
C ASN A 491 28.46 -25.71 -28.93
N GLU A 492 28.71 -26.78 -28.19
CA GLU A 492 28.77 -28.13 -28.72
C GLU A 492 27.41 -28.62 -29.25
N HIS A 493 26.30 -28.15 -28.66
CA HIS A 493 24.96 -28.65 -29.00
C HIS A 493 24.08 -27.62 -29.74
N GLY A 494 24.65 -26.45 -30.10
CA GLY A 494 23.94 -25.43 -30.83
C GLY A 494 22.75 -24.83 -30.06
N VAL A 495 22.92 -24.62 -28.75
CA VAL A 495 21.97 -23.92 -27.89
C VAL A 495 22.34 -22.44 -27.84
N ALA A 496 21.40 -21.55 -28.08
CA ALA A 496 21.57 -20.10 -27.91
C ALA A 496 21.42 -19.73 -26.44
N MET A 497 22.42 -19.04 -25.87
CA MET A 497 22.33 -18.57 -24.48
C MET A 497 22.68 -17.11 -24.37
N VAL A 498 21.87 -16.38 -23.60
CA VAL A 498 22.14 -15.01 -23.19
C VAL A 498 22.15 -14.92 -21.67
N VAL A 499 22.95 -13.96 -21.14
CA VAL A 499 22.99 -13.64 -19.72
C VAL A 499 22.59 -12.19 -19.49
N THR A 500 21.87 -11.94 -18.41
CA THR A 500 21.37 -10.59 -18.02
C THR A 500 22.27 -9.89 -17.01
N GLY A 501 23.08 -10.64 -16.27
CA GLY A 501 23.83 -10.11 -15.13
C GLY A 501 22.99 -9.79 -13.90
N VAL A 502 21.68 -9.99 -13.95
CA VAL A 502 20.72 -9.63 -12.88
C VAL A 502 19.95 -10.86 -12.41
N ARG A 503 20.05 -11.16 -11.13
CA ARG A 503 19.33 -12.26 -10.48
C ARG A 503 18.01 -11.77 -9.89
N HIS A 504 16.95 -12.57 -10.01
CA HIS A 504 15.60 -12.24 -9.57
C HIS A 504 15.04 -13.25 -8.55
N PHE A 505 15.68 -13.39 -7.40
CA PHE A 505 15.13 -14.23 -6.34
C PHE A 505 13.89 -13.63 -5.70
N LYS A 506 12.86 -14.48 -5.51
CA LYS A 506 11.61 -14.13 -4.82
C LYS A 506 11.26 -15.27 -3.82
N HIS A 507 11.48 -15.01 -2.54
CA HIS A 507 11.24 -15.97 -1.44
C HIS A 507 9.93 -15.75 -0.70
#